data_1337b0768d73089091b8763090dcb7df
#
_entry.id   1337b0768d73089091b8763090dcb7df
#
_cell.length_a   1.000
_cell.length_b   1.000
_cell.length_c   1.000
_cell.angle_alpha   90.00
_cell.angle_beta   90.00
_cell.angle_gamma   90.00
#
_symmetry.space_group_name_H-M   'P 1'
#
loop_
_entity.id
_entity.type
_entity.pdbx_description
1 polymer ?
#
loop_
_entity_poly.entity_id
_entity_poly.type
_entity_poly.pdbx_seq_one_letter_code
_entity_poly.pdbx_strand_id
1 'polypeptide(L)'
;MRYNLSNICDYVKGKIDVAVLDEDKYISTENMMSNKGGITRAASLPTVIQTQAFLPGDVLVSNIRPYFKKIWFAEFDGGCSNDVLVFRARDGINKRFLYYVLADDAFFEYSMATSKGTKMPRGDKAVIMKYEVPDFTYEEQEKIAGVLEALDKKIQLNAEINNNLAA
;
A
#
# COMPACT_ATOMS: atom_id res chain seq x y z
N MET A 1 3.11 9.82 -23.17
CA MET A 1 1.68 9.87 -22.80
C MET A 1 1.58 9.71 -21.30
N ARG A 2 0.67 10.36 -20.64
CA ARG A 2 0.45 10.15 -19.20
C ARG A 2 -0.82 9.35 -19.01
N TYR A 3 -0.78 8.36 -18.16
CA TYR A 3 -1.95 7.59 -17.74
C TYR A 3 -2.46 8.09 -16.40
N ASN A 4 -3.71 7.80 -16.11
CA ASN A 4 -4.23 7.90 -14.76
C ASN A 4 -3.98 6.58 -14.02
N LEU A 5 -3.95 6.64 -12.71
CA LEU A 5 -3.80 5.45 -11.86
C LEU A 5 -4.84 4.37 -12.22
N SER A 6 -6.06 4.77 -12.58
CA SER A 6 -7.12 3.86 -13.04
C SER A 6 -6.79 3.08 -14.32
N ASN A 7 -5.75 3.45 -15.07
CA ASN A 7 -5.30 2.67 -16.23
C ASN A 7 -4.39 1.50 -15.82
N ILE A 8 -3.75 1.56 -14.67
CA ILE A 8 -2.75 0.58 -14.22
C ILE A 8 -3.20 -0.28 -13.06
N CYS A 9 -4.24 0.11 -12.30
CA CYS A 9 -4.76 -0.67 -11.19
C CYS A 9 -6.23 -0.45 -10.95
N ASP A 10 -6.81 -1.34 -10.14
CA ASP A 10 -8.17 -1.27 -9.62
C ASP A 10 -8.18 -1.40 -8.09
N TYR A 11 -9.24 -0.89 -7.45
CA TYR A 11 -9.53 -1.25 -6.06
C TYR A 11 -10.06 -2.68 -5.97
N VAL A 12 -9.53 -3.46 -5.05
CA VAL A 12 -10.04 -4.81 -4.75
C VAL A 12 -11.39 -4.69 -4.02
N LYS A 13 -12.35 -5.52 -4.43
CA LYS A 13 -13.72 -5.55 -3.86
C LYS A 13 -14.03 -6.84 -3.09
N GLY A 14 -13.14 -7.81 -3.06
CA GLY A 14 -13.33 -9.10 -2.39
C GLY A 14 -13.48 -8.96 -0.88
N LYS A 15 -14.21 -9.88 -0.27
CA LYS A 15 -14.42 -9.97 1.18
C LYS A 15 -13.87 -11.29 1.71
N ILE A 16 -13.51 -11.28 2.98
CA ILE A 16 -13.05 -12.45 3.73
C ILE A 16 -13.73 -12.47 5.11
N ASP A 17 -14.08 -13.66 5.59
CA ASP A 17 -14.65 -13.82 6.91
C ASP A 17 -13.57 -13.59 7.98
N VAL A 18 -13.88 -12.77 8.98
CA VAL A 18 -12.95 -12.48 10.08
C VAL A 18 -12.62 -13.75 10.89
N ALA A 19 -13.54 -14.71 10.91
CA ALA A 19 -13.34 -15.99 11.61
C ALA A 19 -12.15 -16.82 11.09
N VAL A 20 -11.68 -16.60 9.87
CA VAL A 20 -10.51 -17.30 9.30
C VAL A 20 -9.22 -16.49 9.41
N LEU A 21 -9.27 -15.31 10.03
CA LEU A 21 -8.12 -14.43 10.25
C LEU A 21 -7.57 -14.58 11.66
N ASP A 22 -6.30 -14.26 11.79
CA ASP A 22 -5.62 -14.00 13.06
C ASP A 22 -4.97 -12.61 13.03
N GLU A 23 -4.34 -12.21 14.12
CA GLU A 23 -3.69 -10.90 14.22
C GLU A 23 -2.48 -10.73 13.29
N ASP A 24 -1.90 -11.82 12.78
CA ASP A 24 -0.81 -11.77 11.82
C ASP A 24 -1.29 -11.50 10.38
N LYS A 25 -2.56 -11.81 10.10
CA LYS A 25 -3.18 -11.66 8.77
C LYS A 25 -4.21 -10.53 8.66
N TYR A 26 -4.36 -9.71 9.69
CA TYR A 26 -5.25 -8.56 9.66
C TYR A 26 -4.48 -7.25 9.66
N ILE A 27 -4.80 -6.38 8.70
CA ILE A 27 -4.17 -5.07 8.52
C ILE A 27 -5.20 -3.97 8.76
N SER A 28 -4.89 -3.08 9.69
CA SER A 28 -5.61 -1.82 9.89
C SER A 28 -4.65 -0.64 9.77
N THR A 29 -5.17 0.57 9.82
CA THR A 29 -4.32 1.77 9.83
C THR A 29 -3.43 1.86 11.07
N GLU A 30 -3.78 1.14 12.13
CA GLU A 30 -3.05 1.15 13.40
C GLU A 30 -1.78 0.29 13.36
N ASN A 31 -1.80 -0.83 12.65
CA ASN A 31 -0.63 -1.71 12.50
C ASN A 31 0.14 -1.51 11.19
N MET A 32 -0.19 -0.49 10.43
CA MET A 32 0.65 0.04 9.35
C MET A 32 1.58 1.10 9.92
N MET A 33 2.88 0.98 9.66
CA MET A 33 3.90 1.89 10.17
C MET A 33 4.03 3.13 9.29
N SER A 34 4.24 4.29 9.91
CA SER A 34 4.46 5.56 9.20
C SER A 34 5.74 5.53 8.36
N ASN A 35 5.83 6.44 7.40
CA ASN A 35 6.99 6.63 6.53
C ASN A 35 7.38 5.35 5.78
N LYS A 36 6.40 4.66 5.23
CA LYS A 36 6.60 3.44 4.42
C LYS A 36 7.29 2.32 5.21
N GLY A 37 7.05 2.27 6.52
CA GLY A 37 7.72 1.36 7.45
C GLY A 37 7.21 -0.08 7.45
N GLY A 38 6.21 -0.41 6.61
CA GLY A 38 5.61 -1.74 6.55
C GLY A 38 4.50 -1.94 7.57
N ILE A 39 4.39 -3.15 8.10
CA ILE A 39 3.32 -3.56 9.02
C ILE A 39 3.87 -4.18 10.29
N THR A 40 3.04 -4.20 11.32
CA THR A 40 3.25 -4.96 12.56
C THR A 40 2.07 -5.92 12.77
N ARG A 41 2.15 -6.78 13.77
CA ARG A 41 1.03 -7.60 14.19
C ARG A 41 -0.13 -6.72 14.69
N ALA A 42 -1.37 -7.06 14.33
CA ALA A 42 -2.55 -6.37 14.85
C ALA A 42 -2.72 -6.61 16.35
N ALA A 43 -3.19 -5.60 17.07
CA ALA A 43 -3.49 -5.73 18.50
C ALA A 43 -4.76 -6.55 18.76
N SER A 44 -5.71 -6.52 17.82
CA SER A 44 -6.97 -7.26 17.88
C SER A 44 -7.59 -7.41 16.49
N LEU A 45 -8.52 -8.34 16.37
CA LEU A 45 -9.37 -8.47 15.18
C LEU A 45 -10.61 -7.55 15.29
N PRO A 46 -11.19 -7.15 14.14
CA PRO A 46 -12.43 -6.37 14.16
C PRO A 46 -13.62 -7.25 14.59
N THR A 47 -14.66 -6.60 15.08
CA THR A 47 -15.88 -7.29 15.55
C THR A 47 -16.90 -7.57 14.45
N VAL A 48 -16.63 -7.18 13.20
CA VAL A 48 -17.48 -7.43 12.04
C VAL A 48 -17.34 -8.88 11.55
N ILE A 49 -18.35 -9.38 10.83
CA ILE A 49 -18.34 -10.75 10.29
C ILE A 49 -17.35 -10.87 9.13
N GLN A 50 -17.35 -9.89 8.22
CA GLN A 50 -16.50 -9.87 7.03
C GLN A 50 -15.76 -8.54 6.92
N THR A 51 -14.56 -8.60 6.34
CA THR A 51 -13.74 -7.45 6.04
C THR A 51 -13.21 -7.51 4.61
N GLN A 52 -12.52 -6.46 4.16
CA GLN A 52 -11.91 -6.41 2.84
C GLN A 52 -10.79 -7.45 2.73
N ALA A 53 -10.83 -8.29 1.69
CA ALA A 53 -9.75 -9.24 1.40
C ALA A 53 -8.61 -8.60 0.60
N PHE A 54 -7.41 -9.12 0.77
CA PHE A 54 -6.27 -8.84 -0.09
C PHE A 54 -5.49 -10.13 -0.40
N LEU A 55 -4.71 -10.10 -1.46
CA LEU A 55 -3.86 -11.21 -1.93
C LEU A 55 -2.40 -10.77 -2.02
N PRO A 56 -1.44 -11.72 -2.05
CA PRO A 56 -0.05 -11.39 -2.31
C PRO A 56 0.12 -10.59 -3.61
N GLY A 57 0.90 -9.52 -3.55
CA GLY A 57 1.13 -8.62 -4.67
C GLY A 57 0.16 -7.44 -4.76
N ASP A 58 -0.87 -7.40 -3.93
CA ASP A 58 -1.69 -6.20 -3.76
C ASP A 58 -0.89 -5.12 -3.00
N VAL A 59 -1.24 -3.87 -3.21
CA VAL A 59 -0.66 -2.74 -2.49
C VAL A 59 -1.70 -2.14 -1.55
N LEU A 60 -1.39 -2.12 -0.27
CA LEU A 60 -2.26 -1.57 0.77
C LEU A 60 -1.78 -0.18 1.16
N VAL A 61 -2.69 0.78 1.18
CA VAL A 61 -2.42 2.18 1.55
C VAL A 61 -3.46 2.64 2.57
N SER A 62 -3.02 3.21 3.68
CA SER A 62 -3.95 3.83 4.64
C SER A 62 -4.63 5.05 4.00
N ASN A 63 -5.97 5.05 4.02
CA ASN A 63 -6.76 6.18 3.51
C ASN A 63 -6.98 7.28 4.57
N ILE A 64 -6.57 7.03 5.81
CA ILE A 64 -6.64 8.00 6.91
C ILE A 64 -5.30 8.69 7.05
N ARG A 65 -5.33 10.02 7.11
CA ARG A 65 -4.13 10.85 7.33
C ARG A 65 -3.00 10.48 6.35
N PRO A 66 -3.17 10.73 5.04
CA PRO A 66 -2.19 10.33 4.02
C PRO A 66 -0.77 10.82 4.28
N TYR A 67 -0.61 11.90 5.04
CA TYR A 67 0.70 12.44 5.42
C TYR A 67 1.57 11.50 6.27
N PHE A 68 0.99 10.44 6.86
CA PHE A 68 1.78 9.41 7.53
C PHE A 68 2.46 8.43 6.57
N LYS A 69 2.11 8.45 5.28
CA LYS A 69 2.74 7.62 4.24
C LYS A 69 2.79 6.14 4.62
N LYS A 70 1.64 5.60 5.01
CA LYS A 70 1.48 4.20 5.40
C LYS A 70 1.13 3.37 4.18
N ILE A 71 2.05 2.54 3.74
CA ILE A 71 1.93 1.67 2.57
C ILE A 71 2.63 0.34 2.81
N TRP A 72 2.08 -0.73 2.25
CA TRP A 72 2.67 -2.06 2.32
C TRP A 72 2.37 -2.86 1.05
N PHE A 73 3.40 -3.55 0.54
CA PHE A 73 3.26 -4.54 -0.53
C PHE A 73 2.92 -5.88 0.11
N ALA A 74 1.75 -6.44 -0.20
CA ALA A 74 1.28 -7.66 0.45
C ALA A 74 2.14 -8.87 0.05
N GLU A 75 2.70 -9.54 1.05
CA GLU A 75 3.52 -10.74 0.90
C GLU A 75 2.72 -12.02 1.20
N PHE A 76 1.54 -11.87 1.79
CA PHE A 76 0.60 -12.95 2.10
C PHE A 76 -0.83 -12.50 1.85
N ASP A 77 -1.78 -13.42 1.91
CA ASP A 77 -3.22 -13.15 1.85
C ASP A 77 -3.80 -12.86 3.22
N GLY A 78 -4.84 -12.05 3.28
CA GLY A 78 -5.49 -11.72 4.54
C GLY A 78 -6.67 -10.78 4.37
N GLY A 79 -6.98 -10.08 5.45
CA GLY A 79 -8.06 -9.09 5.50
C GLY A 79 -7.58 -7.75 6.03
N CYS A 80 -8.26 -6.68 5.66
CA CYS A 80 -7.92 -5.34 6.13
C CYS A 80 -9.16 -4.50 6.45
N SER A 81 -8.95 -3.46 7.24
CA SER A 81 -9.95 -2.45 7.57
C SER A 81 -10.45 -1.72 6.32
N ASN A 82 -11.69 -1.23 6.36
CA ASN A 82 -12.25 -0.37 5.31
C ASN A 82 -11.51 0.97 5.14
N ASP A 83 -10.72 1.37 6.10
CA ASP A 83 -9.85 2.55 6.03
C ASP A 83 -8.51 2.29 5.34
N VAL A 84 -8.28 1.06 4.90
CA VAL A 84 -7.15 0.66 4.07
C VAL A 84 -7.63 0.47 2.62
N LEU A 85 -6.98 1.15 1.69
CA LEU A 85 -7.21 0.99 0.26
C LEU A 85 -6.36 -0.17 -0.24
N VAL A 86 -6.97 -1.10 -0.99
CA VAL A 86 -6.27 -2.23 -1.60
C VAL A 86 -6.25 -2.02 -3.11
N PHE A 87 -5.07 -1.80 -3.65
CA PHE A 87 -4.83 -1.64 -5.08
C PHE A 87 -4.28 -2.93 -5.68
N ARG A 88 -4.85 -3.37 -6.78
CA ARG A 88 -4.36 -4.53 -7.54
C ARG A 88 -3.95 -4.09 -8.94
N ALA A 89 -2.73 -4.42 -9.33
CA ALA A 89 -2.22 -4.17 -10.67
C ALA A 89 -3.10 -4.88 -11.72
N ARG A 90 -3.38 -4.18 -12.82
CA ARG A 90 -4.02 -4.77 -13.99
C ARG A 90 -3.05 -5.68 -14.75
N ASP A 91 -3.59 -6.52 -15.62
CA ASP A 91 -2.79 -7.35 -16.52
C ASP A 91 -1.82 -6.47 -17.33
N GLY A 92 -0.58 -6.92 -17.46
CA GLY A 92 0.49 -6.17 -18.12
C GLY A 92 1.14 -5.07 -17.28
N ILE A 93 0.77 -4.93 -16.01
CA ILE A 93 1.42 -4.01 -15.07
C ILE A 93 2.23 -4.80 -14.05
N ASN A 94 3.49 -4.42 -13.89
CA ASN A 94 4.35 -5.01 -12.87
C ASN A 94 3.89 -4.59 -11.47
N LYS A 95 3.66 -5.56 -10.59
CA LYS A 95 3.09 -5.33 -9.25
C LYS A 95 4.01 -4.49 -8.36
N ARG A 96 5.33 -4.70 -8.44
CA ARG A 96 6.31 -3.91 -7.69
C ARG A 96 6.42 -2.49 -8.25
N PHE A 97 6.29 -2.31 -9.55
CA PHE A 97 6.21 -0.99 -10.16
C PHE A 97 5.00 -0.21 -9.61
N LEU A 98 3.82 -0.83 -9.54
CA LEU A 98 2.64 -0.21 -8.92
C LEU A 98 2.92 0.21 -7.47
N TYR A 99 3.58 -0.64 -6.69
CA TYR A 99 3.98 -0.28 -5.33
C TYR A 99 4.84 0.99 -5.30
N TYR A 100 5.84 1.09 -6.16
CA TYR A 100 6.72 2.27 -6.19
C TYR A 100 6.03 3.53 -6.71
N VAL A 101 5.07 3.41 -7.63
CA VAL A 101 4.21 4.54 -8.03
C VAL A 101 3.43 5.08 -6.83
N LEU A 102 2.84 4.20 -6.02
CA LEU A 102 2.05 4.57 -4.84
C LEU A 102 2.93 4.95 -3.63
N ALA A 103 4.17 4.51 -3.57
CA ALA A 103 5.12 4.87 -2.52
C ALA A 103 5.82 6.21 -2.75
N ASP A 104 5.64 6.83 -3.91
CA ASP A 104 6.18 8.17 -4.18
C ASP A 104 5.52 9.21 -3.28
N ASP A 105 6.31 10.12 -2.74
CA ASP A 105 5.83 11.22 -1.91
C ASP A 105 4.79 12.09 -2.63
N ALA A 106 4.95 12.28 -3.95
CA ALA A 106 3.99 13.01 -4.77
C ALA A 106 2.58 12.38 -4.77
N PHE A 107 2.48 11.06 -4.68
CA PHE A 107 1.19 10.39 -4.55
C PHE A 107 0.51 10.72 -3.20
N PHE A 108 1.26 10.70 -2.10
CA PHE A 108 0.71 11.05 -0.78
C PHE A 108 0.34 12.53 -0.69
N GLU A 109 1.13 13.42 -1.28
CA GLU A 109 0.81 14.84 -1.38
C GLU A 109 -0.49 15.08 -2.18
N TYR A 110 -0.64 14.39 -3.31
CA TYR A 110 -1.87 14.44 -4.10
C TYR A 110 -3.06 13.90 -3.33
N SER A 111 -2.92 12.76 -2.66
CA SER A 111 -3.97 12.17 -1.83
C SER A 111 -4.37 13.11 -0.69
N MET A 112 -3.40 13.77 -0.06
CA MET A 112 -3.66 14.74 1.00
C MET A 112 -4.34 16.01 0.47
N ALA A 113 -3.89 16.55 -0.64
CA ALA A 113 -4.46 17.76 -1.26
C ALA A 113 -5.92 17.57 -1.69
N THR A 114 -6.31 16.34 -2.01
CA THR A 114 -7.68 15.98 -2.42
C THR A 114 -8.52 15.38 -1.29
N SER A 115 -7.96 15.28 -0.08
CA SER A 115 -8.63 14.69 1.07
C SER A 115 -9.72 15.59 1.62
N LYS A 116 -10.68 14.96 2.33
CA LYS A 116 -11.78 15.63 3.03
C LYS A 116 -11.67 15.39 4.53
N GLY A 117 -12.07 16.39 5.31
CA GLY A 117 -11.99 16.37 6.76
C GLY A 117 -10.74 17.05 7.31
N THR A 118 -10.88 17.70 8.47
CA THR A 118 -9.80 18.47 9.10
C THR A 118 -9.04 17.69 10.16
N LYS A 119 -9.74 16.97 11.03
CA LYS A 119 -9.13 16.21 12.14
C LYS A 119 -8.62 14.83 11.71
N MET A 120 -9.36 14.17 10.83
CA MET A 120 -8.99 12.87 10.23
C MET A 120 -9.21 12.94 8.72
N PRO A 121 -8.31 13.59 7.97
CA PRO A 121 -8.46 13.68 6.52
C PRO A 121 -8.45 12.29 5.89
N ARG A 122 -9.40 12.07 4.98
CA ARG A 122 -9.51 10.85 4.17
C ARG A 122 -9.41 11.21 2.69
N GLY A 123 -8.58 10.49 1.96
CA GLY A 123 -8.48 10.64 0.51
C GLY A 123 -9.80 10.29 -0.18
N ASP A 124 -10.13 11.04 -1.23
CA ASP A 124 -11.27 10.74 -2.10
C ASP A 124 -10.88 9.64 -3.08
N LYS A 125 -11.51 8.46 -2.93
CA LYS A 125 -11.20 7.27 -3.75
C LYS A 125 -11.32 7.50 -5.25
N ALA A 126 -12.32 8.27 -5.68
CA ALA A 126 -12.53 8.55 -7.11
C ALA A 126 -11.47 9.53 -7.64
N VAL A 127 -11.06 10.48 -6.82
CA VAL A 127 -10.03 11.46 -7.18
C VAL A 127 -8.64 10.81 -7.18
N ILE A 128 -8.34 9.95 -6.21
CA ILE A 128 -7.08 9.20 -6.15
C ILE A 128 -6.82 8.45 -7.47
N MET A 129 -7.84 7.83 -8.06
CA MET A 129 -7.70 7.09 -9.32
C MET A 129 -7.41 7.98 -10.54
N LYS A 130 -7.50 9.30 -10.41
CA LYS A 130 -7.11 10.28 -11.44
C LYS A 130 -5.66 10.73 -11.30
N TYR A 131 -4.92 10.24 -10.31
CA TYR A 131 -3.49 10.54 -10.17
C TYR A 131 -2.74 10.19 -11.46
N GLU A 132 -1.96 11.12 -11.97
CA GLU A 132 -1.22 10.95 -13.23
C GLU A 132 0.02 10.09 -13.00
N VAL A 133 0.17 9.07 -13.82
CA VAL A 133 1.29 8.12 -13.79
C VAL A 133 2.02 8.18 -15.15
N PRO A 134 3.36 8.17 -15.17
CA PRO A 134 4.09 8.10 -16.43
C PRO A 134 3.86 6.75 -17.12
N ASP A 135 3.79 6.80 -18.44
CA ASP A 135 3.64 5.63 -19.30
C ASP A 135 5.00 4.95 -19.50
N PHE A 136 5.11 3.71 -19.03
CA PHE A 136 6.28 2.86 -19.22
C PHE A 136 5.86 1.50 -19.79
N THR A 137 6.65 0.99 -20.72
CA THR A 137 6.53 -0.41 -21.16
C THR A 137 6.74 -1.36 -19.97
N TYR A 138 6.24 -2.59 -20.10
CA TYR A 138 6.42 -3.60 -19.04
C TYR A 138 7.91 -3.83 -18.70
N GLU A 139 8.77 -3.86 -19.73
CA GLU A 139 10.22 -4.01 -19.54
C GLU A 139 10.85 -2.84 -18.75
N GLU A 140 10.42 -1.63 -19.03
CA GLU A 140 10.85 -0.45 -18.27
C GLU A 140 10.34 -0.50 -16.83
N GLN A 141 9.08 -0.92 -16.62
CA GLN A 141 8.52 -1.11 -15.28
C GLN A 141 9.33 -2.14 -14.48
N GLU A 142 9.71 -3.26 -15.08
CA GLU A 142 10.56 -4.28 -14.43
C GLU A 142 11.93 -3.73 -14.04
N LYS A 143 12.57 -2.96 -14.93
CA LYS A 143 13.86 -2.34 -14.64
C LYS A 143 13.78 -1.33 -13.51
N ILE A 144 12.78 -0.45 -13.53
CA ILE A 144 12.54 0.55 -12.48
C ILE A 144 12.27 -0.15 -11.15
N ALA A 145 11.34 -1.09 -11.12
CA ALA A 145 11.01 -1.84 -9.91
C ALA A 145 12.21 -2.62 -9.36
N GLY A 146 12.99 -3.26 -10.22
CA GLY A 146 14.18 -4.02 -9.84
C GLY A 146 15.26 -3.18 -9.18
N VAL A 147 15.53 -1.98 -9.69
CA VAL A 147 16.50 -1.04 -9.10
C VAL A 147 16.02 -0.55 -7.73
N LEU A 148 14.77 -0.12 -7.65
CA LEU A 148 14.20 0.40 -6.39
C LEU A 148 14.08 -0.68 -5.33
N GLU A 149 13.69 -1.91 -5.69
CA GLU A 149 13.64 -3.04 -4.77
C GLU A 149 15.03 -3.42 -4.25
N ALA A 150 16.05 -3.40 -5.09
CA ALA A 150 17.45 -3.64 -4.68
C ALA A 150 17.92 -2.59 -3.67
N LEU A 151 17.57 -1.31 -3.88
CA LEU A 151 17.88 -0.23 -2.95
C LEU A 151 17.15 -0.40 -1.62
N ASP A 152 15.87 -0.74 -1.62
CA ASP A 152 15.09 -0.97 -0.42
C ASP A 152 15.63 -2.15 0.40
N LYS A 153 16.00 -3.24 -0.25
CA LYS A 153 16.67 -4.39 0.40
C LYS A 153 18.00 -4.01 1.03
N LYS A 154 18.78 -3.15 0.39
CA LYS A 154 20.03 -2.65 0.93
C LYS A 154 19.81 -1.74 2.15
N ILE A 155 18.83 -0.86 2.11
CA ILE A 155 18.45 0.00 3.24
C ILE A 155 18.02 -0.86 4.43
N GLN A 156 17.17 -1.87 4.21
CA GLN A 156 16.73 -2.80 5.24
C GLN A 156 17.92 -3.55 5.85
N LEU A 157 18.79 -4.11 5.04
CA LEU A 157 19.99 -4.84 5.49
C LEU A 157 20.90 -3.92 6.33
N ASN A 158 21.12 -2.69 5.90
CA ASN A 158 21.92 -1.72 6.67
C ASN A 158 21.27 -1.38 8.02
N ALA A 159 19.95 -1.27 8.08
CA ALA A 159 19.24 -1.05 9.34
C ALA A 159 19.39 -2.24 10.31
N GLU A 160 19.29 -3.47 9.80
CA GLU A 160 19.50 -4.69 10.59
C GLU A 160 20.94 -4.78 11.11
N ILE A 161 21.95 -4.47 10.28
CA ILE A 161 23.35 -4.42 10.69
C ILE A 161 23.57 -3.38 11.79
N ASN A 162 23.03 -2.17 11.62
CA ASN A 162 23.15 -1.10 12.61
C ASN A 162 22.52 -1.48 13.95
N ASN A 163 21.34 -2.12 13.92
CA ASN A 163 20.69 -2.59 15.14
C ASN A 163 21.51 -3.66 15.85
N ASN A 164 22.13 -4.57 15.11
CA ASN A 164 23.01 -5.61 15.67
C ASN A 164 24.31 -5.04 16.25
N LEU A 165 24.84 -3.98 15.66
CA LEU A 165 26.05 -3.29 16.18
C LEU A 165 25.77 -2.45 17.42
N ALA A 166 24.53 -1.98 17.61
CA ALA A 166 24.12 -1.21 18.77
C ALA A 166 23.74 -2.08 19.99
N ALA A 167 23.60 -3.38 19.80
CA ALA A 167 23.33 -4.36 20.84
C ALA A 167 24.68 -4.88 21.41
#